data_ff657c4a4e5edfd106f2eb7ce4005998
#
_entry.id   ff657c4a4e5edfd106f2eb7ce4005998
#
_cell.length_a   1.000
_cell.length_b   1.000
_cell.length_c   1.000
_cell.angle_alpha   90.00
_cell.angle_beta   90.00
_cell.angle_gamma   90.00
#
_symmetry.space_group_name_H-M   'P 1'
#
loop_
_entity.id
_entity.type
_entity.pdbx_description
1 polymer ?
#
loop_
_entity_poly.entity_id
_entity_poly.type
_entity_poly.pdbx_seq_one_letter_code
_entity_poly.pdbx_strand_id
1 'polypeptide(L)'
;MMMINWYSEVSRSLSKIPDCVAYFDKELLEARKQCKIYGNLERASAALPGIVEERFGQLQQLEAILEYLNIELRRLRSKTFRKFLENYNRALSSRDAEKYVDGEDDVVDLTKIVNDFALLRNQWLGITKGLDQKQWQITNIVKLRVAGMEDADIK
;
A
#
# COMPACT_ATOMS: atom_id res chain seq x y z
N MET A 1 8.28 -21.57 -3.37
CA MET A 1 7.94 -20.84 -2.14
C MET A 1 6.57 -20.20 -2.32
N MET A 2 5.61 -20.58 -1.50
CA MET A 2 4.27 -19.99 -1.59
C MET A 2 4.30 -18.57 -1.03
N MET A 3 3.90 -17.59 -1.84
CA MET A 3 3.70 -16.24 -1.34
C MET A 3 2.46 -16.22 -0.44
N ILE A 4 2.59 -15.59 0.73
CA ILE A 4 1.46 -15.41 1.65
C ILE A 4 0.44 -14.48 0.98
N ASN A 5 -0.80 -14.93 0.91
CA ASN A 5 -1.89 -14.09 0.44
C ASN A 5 -2.44 -13.27 1.64
N TRP A 6 -1.90 -12.07 1.82
CA TRP A 6 -2.28 -11.22 2.94
C TRP A 6 -3.74 -10.76 2.89
N TYR A 7 -4.30 -10.61 1.69
CA TYR A 7 -5.72 -10.32 1.56
C TYR A 7 -6.58 -11.42 2.19
N SER A 8 -6.25 -12.69 1.91
CA SER A 8 -6.94 -13.82 2.53
C SER A 8 -6.73 -13.87 4.03
N GLU A 9 -5.51 -13.65 4.50
CA GLU A 9 -5.21 -13.68 5.94
C GLU A 9 -5.97 -12.59 6.71
N VAL A 10 -5.92 -11.34 6.22
CA VAL A 10 -6.58 -10.20 6.87
C VAL A 10 -8.11 -10.33 6.79
N SER A 11 -8.65 -10.81 5.66
CA SER A 11 -10.10 -10.99 5.53
C SER A 11 -10.66 -12.10 6.40
N ARG A 12 -9.85 -13.08 6.77
CA ARG A 12 -10.23 -14.13 7.74
C ARG A 12 -10.17 -13.63 9.18
N SER A 13 -9.17 -12.83 9.51
CA SER A 13 -8.98 -12.33 10.86
C SER A 13 -8.23 -11.00 10.86
N LEU A 14 -8.85 -9.96 11.42
CA LEU A 14 -8.23 -8.65 11.58
C LEU A 14 -7.01 -8.68 12.53
N SER A 15 -6.87 -9.74 13.34
CA SER A 15 -5.70 -9.93 14.20
C SER A 15 -4.40 -10.11 13.42
N LYS A 16 -4.48 -10.39 12.11
CA LYS A 16 -3.33 -10.53 11.21
C LYS A 16 -2.81 -9.19 10.67
N ILE A 17 -3.49 -8.09 10.95
CA ILE A 17 -3.09 -6.77 10.46
C ILE A 17 -1.67 -6.39 10.88
N PRO A 18 -1.24 -6.51 12.15
CA PRO A 18 0.12 -6.16 12.53
C PRO A 18 1.19 -6.94 11.76
N ASP A 19 1.00 -8.23 11.56
CA ASP A 19 1.92 -9.07 10.79
C ASP A 19 1.96 -8.66 9.31
N CYS A 20 0.80 -8.33 8.74
CA CYS A 20 0.68 -7.83 7.37
C CYS A 20 1.45 -6.52 7.19
N VAL A 21 1.25 -5.55 8.08
CA VAL A 21 1.96 -4.26 8.04
C VAL A 21 3.46 -4.46 8.15
N ALA A 22 3.91 -5.31 9.08
CA ALA A 22 5.34 -5.62 9.26
C ALA A 22 5.95 -6.22 7.98
N TYR A 23 5.22 -7.12 7.31
CA TYR A 23 5.65 -7.70 6.04
C TYR A 23 5.84 -6.62 4.97
N PHE A 24 4.84 -5.76 4.76
CA PHE A 24 4.91 -4.73 3.73
C PHE A 24 5.95 -3.65 4.06
N ASP A 25 6.15 -3.31 5.32
CA ASP A 25 7.22 -2.39 5.73
C ASP A 25 8.61 -2.93 5.38
N LYS A 26 8.84 -4.21 5.62
CA LYS A 26 10.09 -4.87 5.26
C LYS A 26 10.27 -4.94 3.75
N GLU A 27 9.23 -5.33 3.02
CA GLU A 27 9.26 -5.40 1.57
C GLU A 27 9.48 -4.02 0.92
N LEU A 28 8.97 -2.96 1.54
CA LEU A 28 9.16 -1.60 1.06
C LEU A 28 10.64 -1.20 1.02
N LEU A 29 11.41 -1.59 2.03
CA LEU A 29 12.85 -1.33 2.07
C LEU A 29 13.58 -2.00 0.89
N GLU A 30 13.24 -3.27 0.62
CA GLU A 30 13.81 -3.99 -0.53
C GLU A 30 13.35 -3.39 -1.87
N ALA A 31 12.08 -3.04 -1.98
CA ALA A 31 11.53 -2.42 -3.19
C ALA A 31 12.22 -1.09 -3.51
N ARG A 32 12.50 -0.27 -2.50
CA ARG A 32 13.24 0.99 -2.67
C ARG A 32 14.65 0.76 -3.20
N LYS A 33 15.35 -0.27 -2.73
CA LYS A 33 16.67 -0.65 -3.27
C LYS A 33 16.58 -1.06 -4.74
N GLN A 34 15.52 -1.76 -5.11
CA GLN A 34 15.29 -2.22 -6.48
C GLN A 34 15.03 -1.08 -7.47
N CYS A 35 14.58 0.08 -6.99
CA CYS A 35 14.42 1.28 -7.83
C CYS A 35 15.76 1.91 -8.25
N LYS A 36 16.83 1.63 -7.52
CA LYS A 36 18.17 2.17 -7.82
C LYS A 36 18.83 1.40 -8.95
N ILE A 37 19.61 2.10 -9.77
CA ILE A 37 20.42 1.50 -10.82
C ILE A 37 21.82 1.29 -10.25
N TYR A 38 22.27 0.05 -10.20
CA TYR A 38 23.62 -0.30 -9.75
C TYR A 38 24.09 -1.60 -10.39
N GLY A 39 25.39 -1.81 -10.38
CA GLY A 39 25.98 -3.03 -10.90
C GLY A 39 25.95 -3.12 -12.43
N ASN A 40 25.76 -4.32 -12.94
CA ASN A 40 25.77 -4.62 -14.37
C ASN A 40 24.42 -4.23 -15.00
N LEU A 41 24.44 -3.39 -16.03
CA LEU A 41 23.22 -2.90 -16.69
C LEU A 41 22.41 -4.01 -17.35
N GLU A 42 23.06 -5.00 -17.96
CA GLU A 42 22.40 -6.11 -18.61
C GLU A 42 21.59 -6.93 -17.59
N ARG A 43 22.19 -7.23 -16.45
CA ARG A 43 21.52 -7.94 -15.35
C ARG A 43 20.37 -7.12 -14.76
N ALA A 44 20.61 -5.84 -14.57
CA ALA A 44 19.58 -4.92 -14.05
C ALA A 44 18.37 -4.86 -15.00
N SER A 45 18.63 -4.77 -16.29
CA SER A 45 17.60 -4.76 -17.33
C SER A 45 16.83 -6.08 -17.39
N ALA A 46 17.56 -7.20 -17.34
CA ALA A 46 16.97 -8.56 -17.40
C ALA A 46 16.08 -8.85 -16.19
N ALA A 47 16.45 -8.38 -15.00
CA ALA A 47 15.69 -8.61 -13.76
C ALA A 47 14.44 -7.73 -13.64
N LEU A 48 14.40 -6.59 -14.33
CA LEU A 48 13.39 -5.56 -14.13
C LEU A 48 11.94 -6.02 -14.36
N PRO A 49 11.61 -6.76 -15.43
CA PRO A 49 10.23 -7.21 -15.64
C PRO A 49 9.68 -8.06 -14.48
N GLY A 50 10.49 -8.96 -13.94
CA GLY A 50 10.11 -9.78 -12.80
C GLY A 50 9.89 -8.95 -11.52
N ILE A 51 10.75 -7.96 -11.30
CA ILE A 51 10.62 -7.03 -10.17
C ILE A 51 9.33 -6.21 -10.31
N VAL A 52 9.06 -5.67 -11.48
CA VAL A 52 7.85 -4.88 -11.76
C VAL A 52 6.60 -5.71 -11.48
N GLU A 53 6.55 -6.93 -11.99
CA GLU A 53 5.41 -7.83 -11.79
C GLU A 53 5.19 -8.15 -10.31
N GLU A 54 6.25 -8.49 -9.58
CA GLU A 54 6.17 -8.78 -8.14
C GLU A 54 5.67 -7.57 -7.33
N ARG A 55 6.24 -6.39 -7.57
CA ARG A 55 5.85 -5.18 -6.83
C ARG A 55 4.45 -4.69 -7.20
N PHE A 56 4.07 -4.85 -8.45
CA PHE A 56 2.69 -4.57 -8.87
C PHE A 56 1.70 -5.53 -8.20
N GLY A 57 2.04 -6.81 -8.11
CA GLY A 57 1.22 -7.79 -7.39
C GLY A 57 1.01 -7.43 -5.92
N GLN A 58 2.05 -6.95 -5.25
CA GLN A 58 1.95 -6.46 -3.87
C GLN A 58 1.06 -5.22 -3.76
N LEU A 59 1.15 -4.30 -4.72
CA LEU A 59 0.25 -3.14 -4.79
C LEU A 59 -1.21 -3.58 -4.90
N GLN A 60 -1.50 -4.58 -5.74
CA GLN A 60 -2.85 -5.11 -5.90
C GLN A 60 -3.38 -5.72 -4.60
N GLN A 61 -2.54 -6.42 -3.85
CA GLN A 61 -2.92 -6.94 -2.54
C GLN A 61 -3.24 -5.80 -1.55
N LEU A 62 -2.43 -4.76 -1.51
CA LEU A 62 -2.68 -3.60 -0.65
C LEU A 62 -3.99 -2.89 -1.00
N GLU A 63 -4.29 -2.73 -2.28
CA GLU A 63 -5.55 -2.13 -2.73
C GLU A 63 -6.75 -2.99 -2.33
N ALA A 64 -6.65 -4.30 -2.47
CA ALA A 64 -7.72 -5.22 -2.06
C ALA A 64 -7.94 -5.19 -0.54
N ILE A 65 -6.87 -5.17 0.26
CA ILE A 65 -6.96 -5.07 1.72
C ILE A 65 -7.59 -3.74 2.13
N LEU A 66 -7.15 -2.64 1.52
CA LEU A 66 -7.69 -1.31 1.80
C LEU A 66 -9.18 -1.24 1.52
N GLU A 67 -9.63 -1.78 0.39
CA GLU A 67 -11.07 -1.83 0.05
C GLU A 67 -11.84 -2.69 1.05
N TYR A 68 -11.30 -3.84 1.44
CA TYR A 68 -11.90 -4.69 2.47
C TYR A 68 -12.07 -3.94 3.80
N LEU A 69 -11.02 -3.23 4.24
CA LEU A 69 -11.06 -2.45 5.48
C LEU A 69 -12.05 -1.29 5.40
N ASN A 70 -12.17 -0.65 4.25
CA ASN A 70 -13.19 0.39 4.02
C ASN A 70 -14.61 -0.17 4.12
N ILE A 71 -14.84 -1.38 3.63
CA ILE A 71 -16.14 -2.07 3.78
C ILE A 71 -16.41 -2.35 5.26
N GLU A 72 -15.44 -2.86 5.99
CA GLU A 72 -15.59 -3.14 7.41
C GLU A 72 -15.81 -1.85 8.23
N LEU A 73 -15.15 -0.77 7.86
CA LEU A 73 -15.36 0.54 8.49
C LEU A 73 -16.79 1.04 8.27
N ARG A 74 -17.31 0.92 7.05
CA ARG A 74 -18.71 1.30 6.76
C ARG A 74 -19.70 0.47 7.57
N ARG A 75 -19.44 -0.83 7.68
CA ARG A 75 -20.28 -1.72 8.52
C ARG A 75 -20.27 -1.30 9.99
N LEU A 76 -19.09 -1.03 10.52
CA LEU A 76 -18.91 -0.61 11.91
C LEU A 76 -19.60 0.73 12.17
N ARG A 77 -19.43 1.70 11.27
CA ARG A 77 -20.10 3.00 11.37
C ARG A 77 -21.63 2.86 11.35
N SER A 78 -22.15 2.04 10.45
CA SER A 78 -23.59 1.78 10.33
C SER A 78 -24.14 1.13 11.59
N LYS A 79 -23.44 0.14 12.13
CA LYS A 79 -23.82 -0.55 13.37
C LYS A 79 -23.79 0.41 14.57
N THR A 80 -22.77 1.22 14.68
CA THR A 80 -22.60 2.19 15.75
C THR A 80 -23.65 3.29 15.66
N PHE A 81 -23.94 3.77 14.45
CA PHE A 81 -25.01 4.75 14.20
C PHE A 81 -26.37 4.22 14.68
N ARG A 82 -26.70 2.99 14.33
CA ARG A 82 -27.94 2.35 14.76
C ARG A 82 -28.03 2.22 16.28
N LYS A 83 -26.90 1.84 16.90
CA LYS A 83 -26.80 1.74 18.36
C LYS A 83 -27.11 3.07 19.05
N PHE A 84 -26.60 4.19 18.53
CA PHE A 84 -26.89 5.52 19.07
C PHE A 84 -28.35 5.91 18.90
N LEU A 85 -28.97 5.61 17.76
CA LEU A 85 -30.39 5.91 17.52
C LEU A 85 -31.33 5.08 18.41
N GLU A 86 -31.00 3.81 18.65
CA GLU A 86 -31.86 2.89 19.41
C GLU A 86 -31.73 3.03 20.93
N ASN A 87 -30.55 3.35 21.44
CA ASN A 87 -30.23 3.30 22.87
C ASN A 87 -30.19 4.67 23.57
N TYR A 88 -30.42 5.75 22.85
CA TYR A 88 -30.44 7.08 23.45
C TYR A 88 -31.84 7.45 23.94
N ASN A 89 -31.92 7.95 25.19
CA ASN A 89 -33.20 8.36 25.81
C ASN A 89 -33.78 9.66 25.20
N ARG A 90 -33.04 10.37 24.40
CA ARG A 90 -33.48 11.54 23.66
C ARG A 90 -33.39 11.30 22.18
N ALA A 91 -34.33 11.84 21.42
CA ALA A 91 -34.26 11.78 19.96
C ALA A 91 -33.01 12.56 19.50
N LEU A 92 -32.02 11.82 18.94
CA LEU A 92 -30.87 12.41 18.30
C LEU A 92 -31.20 12.70 16.83
N SER A 93 -30.77 13.87 16.36
CA SER A 93 -30.77 14.12 14.92
C SER A 93 -29.71 13.21 14.25
N SER A 94 -29.92 12.88 12.97
CA SER A 94 -28.95 12.09 12.19
C SER A 94 -27.55 12.73 12.21
N ARG A 95 -27.49 14.07 12.16
CA ARG A 95 -26.24 14.83 12.20
C ARG A 95 -25.52 14.67 13.53
N ASP A 96 -26.24 14.68 14.65
CA ASP A 96 -25.64 14.51 15.98
C ASP A 96 -25.18 13.06 16.18
N ALA A 97 -25.97 12.09 15.72
CA ALA A 97 -25.60 10.68 15.76
C ALA A 97 -24.30 10.42 14.96
N GLU A 98 -24.15 11.02 13.78
CA GLU A 98 -22.91 10.91 12.96
C GLU A 98 -21.69 11.43 13.71
N LYS A 99 -21.81 12.54 14.43
CA LYS A 99 -20.70 13.09 15.23
C LYS A 99 -20.28 12.13 16.35
N TYR A 100 -21.23 11.48 17.01
CA TYR A 100 -20.94 10.51 18.06
C TYR A 100 -20.30 9.24 17.47
N VAL A 101 -20.73 8.81 16.29
CA VAL A 101 -20.13 7.68 15.57
C VAL A 101 -18.66 7.97 15.26
N ASP A 102 -18.35 9.15 14.75
CA ASP A 102 -16.98 9.54 14.39
C ASP A 102 -16.04 9.60 15.61
N GLY A 103 -16.57 9.81 16.80
CA GLY A 103 -15.80 9.85 18.05
C GLY A 103 -15.72 8.52 18.79
N GLU A 104 -16.43 7.48 18.33
CA GLU A 104 -16.35 6.16 18.98
C GLU A 104 -14.97 5.53 18.82
N ASP A 105 -14.43 4.98 19.90
CA ASP A 105 -13.06 4.44 19.92
C ASP A 105 -12.84 3.37 18.86
N ASP A 106 -13.78 2.43 18.70
CA ASP A 106 -13.67 1.38 17.69
C ASP A 106 -13.63 1.93 16.26
N VAL A 107 -14.45 2.97 15.99
CA VAL A 107 -14.47 3.65 14.69
C VAL A 107 -13.18 4.41 14.45
N VAL A 108 -12.70 5.12 15.47
CA VAL A 108 -11.42 5.86 15.40
C VAL A 108 -10.26 4.90 15.13
N ASP A 109 -10.20 3.79 15.87
CA ASP A 109 -9.12 2.80 15.73
C ASP A 109 -9.10 2.19 14.33
N LEU A 110 -10.26 1.78 13.81
CA LEU A 110 -10.34 1.22 12.46
C LEU A 110 -10.03 2.28 11.39
N THR A 111 -10.45 3.52 11.58
CA THR A 111 -10.11 4.63 10.67
C THR A 111 -8.60 4.84 10.60
N LYS A 112 -7.90 4.77 11.72
CA LYS A 112 -6.43 4.87 11.76
C LYS A 112 -5.77 3.73 10.96
N ILE A 113 -6.28 2.51 11.11
CA ILE A 113 -5.79 1.35 10.35
C ILE A 113 -6.01 1.55 8.84
N VAL A 114 -7.17 2.04 8.43
CA VAL A 114 -7.46 2.38 7.03
C VAL A 114 -6.45 3.40 6.51
N ASN A 115 -6.16 4.44 7.29
CA ASN A 115 -5.18 5.45 6.91
C ASN A 115 -3.76 4.87 6.78
N ASP A 116 -3.37 3.95 7.65
CA ASP A 116 -2.07 3.28 7.57
C ASP A 116 -1.94 2.47 6.27
N PHE A 117 -2.97 1.74 5.89
CA PHE A 117 -2.98 1.00 4.62
C PHE A 117 -3.05 1.93 3.40
N ALA A 118 -3.74 3.06 3.50
CA ALA A 118 -3.74 4.07 2.43
C ALA A 118 -2.32 4.64 2.22
N LEU A 119 -1.59 4.89 3.30
CA LEU A 119 -0.20 5.32 3.22
C LEU A 119 0.69 4.26 2.57
N LEU A 120 0.58 3.00 3.00
CA LEU A 120 1.32 1.89 2.39
C LEU A 120 1.02 1.78 0.88
N ARG A 121 -0.25 1.83 0.50
CA ARG A 121 -0.66 1.80 -0.90
C ARG A 121 -0.01 2.93 -1.69
N ASN A 122 0.01 4.14 -1.17
CA ASN A 122 0.62 5.30 -1.83
C ASN A 122 2.14 5.13 -1.96
N GLN A 123 2.80 4.54 -0.96
CA GLN A 123 4.22 4.23 -1.02
C GLN A 123 4.51 3.20 -2.12
N TRP A 124 3.65 2.18 -2.29
CA TRP A 124 3.78 1.21 -3.39
C TRP A 124 3.51 1.83 -4.77
N LEU A 125 2.60 2.78 -4.87
CA LEU A 125 2.44 3.58 -6.10
C LEU A 125 3.74 4.31 -6.44
N GLY A 126 4.44 4.85 -5.44
CA GLY A 126 5.76 5.45 -5.61
C GLY A 126 6.79 4.44 -6.11
N ILE A 127 6.78 3.22 -5.61
CA ILE A 127 7.67 2.15 -6.08
C ILE A 127 7.41 1.83 -7.56
N THR A 128 6.15 1.68 -7.97
CA THR A 128 5.83 1.40 -9.37
C THR A 128 6.30 2.52 -10.30
N LYS A 129 6.14 3.76 -9.88
CA LYS A 129 6.65 4.92 -10.61
C LYS A 129 8.19 4.92 -10.69
N GLY A 130 8.86 4.60 -9.58
CA GLY A 130 10.32 4.50 -9.54
C GLY A 130 10.84 3.41 -10.46
N LEU A 131 10.19 2.26 -10.53
CA LEU A 131 10.56 1.17 -11.45
C LEU A 131 10.34 1.56 -12.91
N ASP A 132 9.29 2.28 -13.23
CA ASP A 132 9.06 2.81 -14.59
C ASP A 132 10.19 3.78 -14.98
N GLN A 133 10.57 4.68 -14.08
CA GLN A 133 11.70 5.60 -14.29
C GLN A 133 13.00 4.85 -14.44
N LYS A 134 13.23 3.79 -13.70
CA LYS A 134 14.41 2.94 -13.81
C LYS A 134 14.56 2.38 -15.23
N GLN A 135 13.48 1.90 -15.83
CA GLN A 135 13.48 1.41 -17.20
C GLN A 135 13.96 2.50 -18.19
N TRP A 136 13.40 3.69 -18.09
CA TRP A 136 13.77 4.81 -18.94
C TRP A 136 15.24 5.23 -18.72
N GLN A 137 15.70 5.25 -17.49
CA GLN A 137 17.08 5.62 -17.18
C GLN A 137 18.07 4.57 -17.69
N ILE A 138 17.78 3.29 -17.58
CA ILE A 138 18.60 2.24 -18.18
C ILE A 138 18.73 2.46 -19.68
N THR A 139 17.64 2.75 -20.37
CA THR A 139 17.63 3.06 -21.80
C THR A 139 18.50 4.28 -22.12
N ASN A 140 18.40 5.34 -21.32
CA ASN A 140 19.21 6.56 -21.50
C ASN A 140 20.69 6.28 -21.28
N ILE A 141 21.05 5.52 -20.26
CA ILE A 141 22.45 5.14 -19.99
C ILE A 141 23.03 4.34 -21.15
N VAL A 142 22.26 3.38 -21.70
CA VAL A 142 22.68 2.60 -22.86
C VAL A 142 22.93 3.52 -24.07
N LYS A 143 22.06 4.48 -24.33
CA LYS A 143 22.25 5.47 -25.42
C LYS A 143 23.51 6.29 -25.23
N LEU A 144 23.80 6.75 -24.02
CA LEU A 144 25.01 7.49 -23.70
C LEU A 144 26.25 6.64 -23.97
N ARG A 145 26.26 5.38 -23.58
CA ARG A 145 27.38 4.46 -23.82
C ARG A 145 27.59 4.19 -25.31
N VAL A 146 26.51 3.98 -26.06
CA VAL A 146 26.60 3.79 -27.53
C VAL A 146 27.17 5.03 -28.21
N ALA A 147 26.86 6.23 -27.70
CA ALA A 147 27.40 7.49 -28.19
C ALA A 147 28.85 7.79 -27.74
N GLY A 148 29.50 6.86 -27.03
CA GLY A 148 30.86 7.05 -26.53
C GLY A 148 31.00 7.96 -25.29
N MET A 149 29.88 8.21 -24.58
CA MET A 149 29.88 9.08 -23.39
C MET A 149 29.93 8.28 -22.09
N GLU A 150 30.73 7.21 -22.08
CA GLU A 150 30.82 6.27 -20.95
C GLU A 150 31.46 6.90 -19.71
N ASP A 151 32.29 7.91 -19.92
CA ASP A 151 33.05 8.60 -18.86
C ASP A 151 32.30 9.81 -18.26
N ALA A 152 31.02 10.01 -18.64
CA ALA A 152 30.23 11.09 -18.07
C ALA A 152 29.97 10.81 -16.58
N ASP A 153 30.54 11.61 -15.71
CA ASP A 153 30.39 11.46 -14.26
C ASP A 153 28.96 11.84 -13.83
N ILE A 154 28.34 10.91 -13.11
CA ILE A 154 27.12 11.23 -12.39
C ILE A 154 27.54 11.65 -10.98
N LYS A 155 27.40 12.93 -10.68
CA LYS A 155 27.68 13.47 -9.34
C LYS A 155 26.46 13.30 -8.43
#